data_768309ccec2ca95b09d79c27ae04f9f3
#
_entry.id   768309ccec2ca95b09d79c27ae04f9f3
#
_cell.length_a   1.000
_cell.length_b   1.000
_cell.length_c   1.000
_cell.angle_alpha   90.00
_cell.angle_beta   90.00
_cell.angle_gamma   90.00
#
_symmetry.space_group_name_H-M   'P 1'
#
loop_
_entity.id
_entity.type
_entity.pdbx_description
1 polymer ?
#
loop_
_entity_poly.entity_id
_entity_poly.type
_entity_poly.pdbx_seq_one_letter_code
_entity_poly.pdbx_strand_id
1 'polypeptide(L)'
;KNGVKKIAFASTSSVYGDALIHPTPEDYPFEPTSLYGATKAACESYIRTYTSYYGWQAYIFRFVSFVGERYTHGIIFDVLKKVIKNPQVLELFSDGTPKKSSVYVKDGVRAIFKIIHSSSDPINIYNIAHDDVLTVDEIIDTILEVANIKIEKKYLGGDKGWKGDNNFVYLDNKKLKNLGWQPKISFKDGIKKTVAYLQENPKLLR
;
A
#
# COMPACT_ATOMS: atom_id res chain seq x y z
N LYS A 1 3.80 8.92 31.92
CA LYS A 1 2.81 8.88 32.99
C LYS A 1 1.96 7.59 32.98
N ASN A 2 1.75 6.97 31.82
CA ASN A 2 0.86 5.80 31.66
C ASN A 2 1.63 4.47 31.47
N GLY A 3 2.95 4.45 31.67
CA GLY A 3 3.76 3.22 31.59
C GLY A 3 3.91 2.58 30.20
N VAL A 4 3.42 3.22 29.13
CA VAL A 4 3.60 2.72 27.76
C VAL A 4 5.06 2.81 27.37
N LYS A 5 5.65 1.67 26.96
CA LYS A 5 7.04 1.56 26.53
C LYS A 5 7.21 0.95 25.13
N LYS A 6 6.12 0.55 24.50
CA LYS A 6 6.13 -0.01 23.15
C LYS A 6 5.18 0.76 22.27
N ILE A 7 5.60 1.10 21.06
CA ILE A 7 4.79 1.78 20.05
C ILE A 7 4.84 1.02 18.74
N ALA A 8 3.70 0.81 18.12
CA ALA A 8 3.56 0.30 16.76
C ALA A 8 3.00 1.40 15.88
N PHE A 9 3.66 1.71 14.78
CA PHE A 9 3.31 2.83 13.91
C PHE A 9 3.10 2.39 12.48
N ALA A 10 1.93 2.69 11.94
CA ALA A 10 1.60 2.51 10.53
C ALA A 10 2.23 3.65 9.72
N SER A 11 3.39 3.41 9.16
CA SER A 11 4.05 4.27 8.18
C SER A 11 3.64 3.88 6.74
N THR A 12 4.37 4.30 5.74
CA THR A 12 4.00 4.19 4.33
C THR A 12 5.23 4.12 3.43
N SER A 13 5.11 3.49 2.25
CA SER A 13 6.08 3.59 1.16
C SER A 13 6.30 5.02 0.66
N SER A 14 5.31 5.91 0.86
CA SER A 14 5.40 7.31 0.42
C SER A 14 6.51 8.12 1.12
N VAL A 15 7.11 7.60 2.20
CA VAL A 15 8.28 8.22 2.82
C VAL A 15 9.51 8.19 1.92
N TYR A 16 9.56 7.24 0.98
CA TYR A 16 10.66 7.07 0.03
C TYR A 16 10.53 7.97 -1.23
N GLY A 17 9.34 8.52 -1.49
CA GLY A 17 9.06 9.29 -2.69
C GLY A 17 9.22 8.47 -3.98
N ASP A 18 9.74 9.09 -5.04
CA ASP A 18 10.07 8.41 -6.29
C ASP A 18 11.48 7.78 -6.17
N ALA A 19 11.56 6.66 -5.44
CA ALA A 19 12.83 5.98 -5.19
C ALA A 19 13.51 5.54 -6.50
N LEU A 20 14.84 5.65 -6.54
CA LEU A 20 15.66 5.24 -7.70
C LEU A 20 16.13 3.79 -7.63
N ILE A 21 16.00 3.16 -6.45
CA ILE A 21 16.42 1.76 -6.22
C ILE A 21 15.18 0.91 -5.99
N HIS A 22 15.06 -0.14 -6.79
CA HIS A 22 13.97 -1.11 -6.70
C HIS A 22 14.50 -2.55 -6.72
N PRO A 23 14.01 -3.42 -5.81
CA PRO A 23 13.11 -3.12 -4.70
C PRO A 23 13.76 -2.17 -3.68
N THR A 24 12.98 -1.20 -3.15
CA THR A 24 13.46 -0.15 -2.26
C THR A 24 13.67 -0.70 -0.84
N PRO A 25 14.89 -0.69 -0.28
CA PRO A 25 15.18 -1.22 1.04
C PRO A 25 14.80 -0.26 2.18
N GLU A 26 14.78 -0.77 3.43
CA GLU A 26 14.39 0.01 4.61
C GLU A 26 15.38 1.12 4.98
N ASP A 27 16.62 1.06 4.53
CA ASP A 27 17.66 2.06 4.75
C ASP A 27 17.72 3.15 3.67
N TYR A 28 16.84 3.06 2.64
CA TYR A 28 16.71 4.12 1.63
C TYR A 28 16.30 5.44 2.29
N PRO A 29 16.88 6.59 1.88
CA PRO A 29 16.60 7.90 2.48
C PRO A 29 15.14 8.33 2.32
N PHE A 30 14.70 9.23 3.21
CA PHE A 30 13.39 9.88 3.08
C PHE A 30 13.44 10.97 2.02
N GLU A 31 12.66 10.81 0.95
CA GLU A 31 12.49 11.79 -0.12
C GLU A 31 11.00 11.96 -0.51
N PRO A 32 10.11 12.22 0.46
CA PRO A 32 8.68 12.21 0.21
C PRO A 32 8.27 13.29 -0.80
N THR A 33 7.48 12.91 -1.80
CA THR A 33 6.93 13.81 -2.83
C THR A 33 5.52 14.33 -2.50
N SER A 34 4.95 13.89 -1.37
CA SER A 34 3.62 14.29 -0.91
C SER A 34 3.64 14.79 0.54
N LEU A 35 2.68 15.67 0.90
CA LEU A 35 2.50 16.11 2.29
C LEU A 35 2.22 14.93 3.23
N TYR A 36 1.47 13.91 2.75
CA TYR A 36 1.23 12.68 3.50
C TYR A 36 2.54 11.95 3.81
N GLY A 37 3.37 11.71 2.80
CA GLY A 37 4.69 11.08 2.98
C GLY A 37 5.57 11.88 3.94
N ALA A 38 5.62 13.21 3.79
CA ALA A 38 6.40 14.09 4.65
C ALA A 38 5.94 14.03 6.12
N THR A 39 4.63 14.04 6.39
CA THR A 39 4.11 13.90 7.76
C THR A 39 4.44 12.54 8.37
N LYS A 40 4.38 11.45 7.60
CA LYS A 40 4.75 10.11 8.07
C LYS A 40 6.25 10.00 8.36
N ALA A 41 7.11 10.58 7.51
CA ALA A 41 8.56 10.65 7.75
C ALA A 41 8.88 11.45 9.04
N ALA A 42 8.21 12.58 9.25
CA ALA A 42 8.35 13.35 10.48
C ALA A 42 7.94 12.51 11.72
N CYS A 43 6.81 11.80 11.66
CA CYS A 43 6.39 10.90 12.74
C CYS A 43 7.41 9.79 13.02
N GLU A 44 8.00 9.17 12.00
CA GLU A 44 9.07 8.18 12.20
C GLU A 44 10.28 8.78 12.91
N SER A 45 10.66 10.02 12.55
CA SER A 45 11.76 10.73 13.20
C SER A 45 11.46 11.02 14.67
N TYR A 46 10.24 11.47 15.00
CA TYR A 46 9.82 11.64 16.39
C TYR A 46 9.85 10.33 17.17
N ILE A 47 9.31 9.24 16.62
CA ILE A 47 9.28 7.93 17.28
C ILE A 47 10.70 7.44 17.57
N ARG A 48 11.63 7.58 16.63
CA ARG A 48 13.04 7.22 16.82
C ARG A 48 13.67 8.03 17.97
N THR A 49 13.40 9.34 18.03
CA THR A 49 13.89 10.22 19.09
C THR A 49 13.33 9.81 20.45
N TYR A 50 12.02 9.57 20.56
CA TYR A 50 11.40 9.09 21.80
C TYR A 50 11.95 7.73 22.24
N THR A 51 12.20 6.82 21.30
CA THR A 51 12.84 5.53 21.58
C THR A 51 14.23 5.74 22.21
N SER A 52 15.04 6.62 21.62
CA SER A 52 16.38 6.92 22.12
C SER A 52 16.36 7.60 23.51
N TYR A 53 15.50 8.61 23.70
CA TYR A 53 15.45 9.37 24.96
C TYR A 53 14.82 8.62 26.13
N TYR A 54 13.81 7.80 25.88
CA TYR A 54 12.99 7.22 26.93
C TYR A 54 13.09 5.69 27.03
N GLY A 55 13.98 5.07 26.24
CA GLY A 55 14.16 3.62 26.24
C GLY A 55 12.91 2.86 25.79
N TRP A 56 12.14 3.43 24.84
CA TRP A 56 10.99 2.75 24.26
C TRP A 56 11.42 1.69 23.27
N GLN A 57 10.49 0.83 22.89
CA GLN A 57 10.63 -0.06 21.76
C GLN A 57 9.64 0.35 20.67
N ALA A 58 10.14 0.57 19.46
CA ALA A 58 9.32 1.00 18.33
C ALA A 58 9.25 -0.07 17.24
N TYR A 59 8.07 -0.24 16.68
CA TYR A 59 7.79 -1.03 15.48
C TYR A 59 7.20 -0.10 14.43
N ILE A 60 7.91 0.10 13.33
CA ILE A 60 7.54 1.01 12.24
C ILE A 60 7.30 0.15 11.00
N PHE A 61 6.09 0.20 10.48
CA PHE A 61 5.67 -0.58 9.33
C PHE A 61 5.50 0.33 8.12
N ARG A 62 6.35 0.23 7.13
CA ARG A 62 6.23 0.95 5.86
C ARG A 62 5.44 0.10 4.89
N PHE A 63 4.18 0.46 4.75
CA PHE A 63 3.24 -0.27 3.91
C PHE A 63 3.28 0.20 2.46
N VAL A 64 3.13 -0.76 1.53
CA VAL A 64 2.48 -0.51 0.24
C VAL A 64 0.96 -0.45 0.46
N SER A 65 0.18 -0.21 -0.59
CA SER A 65 -1.28 -0.23 -0.49
C SER A 65 -1.77 -1.61 -0.04
N PHE A 66 -2.86 -1.64 0.74
CA PHE A 66 -3.56 -2.86 1.07
C PHE A 66 -4.78 -3.06 0.18
N VAL A 67 -5.09 -4.31 -0.12
CA VAL A 67 -6.31 -4.73 -0.81
C VAL A 67 -7.02 -5.79 0.03
N GLY A 68 -8.33 -5.90 -0.11
CA GLY A 68 -9.13 -6.87 0.63
C GLY A 68 -10.48 -6.32 1.09
N GLU A 69 -11.10 -7.01 2.01
CA GLU A 69 -12.40 -6.66 2.58
C GLU A 69 -12.33 -5.32 3.32
N ARG A 70 -13.42 -4.56 3.33
CA ARG A 70 -13.57 -3.22 3.93
C ARG A 70 -12.73 -2.13 3.25
N TYR A 71 -12.29 -2.38 2.01
CA TYR A 71 -11.61 -1.40 1.20
C TYR A 71 -12.57 -0.29 0.75
N THR A 72 -12.28 0.97 1.09
CA THR A 72 -13.19 2.10 0.87
C THR A 72 -12.53 3.29 0.16
N HIS A 73 -11.32 3.11 -0.37
CA HIS A 73 -10.59 4.15 -1.11
C HIS A 73 -9.53 3.50 -1.99
N GLY A 74 -9.01 4.25 -2.97
CA GLY A 74 -7.95 3.82 -3.88
C GLY A 74 -8.49 3.17 -5.15
N ILE A 75 -7.57 2.70 -5.99
CA ILE A 75 -7.84 2.39 -7.41
C ILE A 75 -9.03 1.44 -7.63
N ILE A 76 -9.17 0.36 -6.86
CA ILE A 76 -10.26 -0.61 -7.05
C ILE A 76 -11.61 0.05 -6.75
N PHE A 77 -11.66 0.78 -5.65
CA PHE A 77 -12.87 1.48 -5.22
C PHE A 77 -13.25 2.59 -6.20
N ASP A 78 -12.28 3.38 -6.63
CA ASP A 78 -12.49 4.52 -7.53
C ASP A 78 -12.93 4.07 -8.93
N VAL A 79 -12.34 2.99 -9.46
CA VAL A 79 -12.75 2.39 -10.74
C VAL A 79 -14.20 1.93 -10.68
N LEU A 80 -14.58 1.18 -9.65
CA LEU A 80 -15.96 0.71 -9.51
C LEU A 80 -16.96 1.87 -9.36
N LYS A 81 -16.62 2.91 -8.59
CA LYS A 81 -17.44 4.12 -8.48
C LYS A 81 -17.59 4.85 -9.82
N LYS A 82 -16.50 5.00 -10.56
CA LYS A 82 -16.53 5.66 -11.89
C LYS A 82 -17.43 4.90 -12.86
N VAL A 83 -17.32 3.57 -12.89
CA VAL A 83 -18.14 2.72 -13.74
C VAL A 83 -19.63 2.81 -13.38
N ILE A 84 -19.99 2.85 -12.09
CA ILE A 84 -21.37 3.05 -11.65
C ILE A 84 -21.90 4.41 -12.11
N LYS A 85 -21.06 5.45 -12.03
CA LYS A 85 -21.43 6.81 -12.41
C LYS A 85 -21.56 6.99 -13.93
N ASN A 86 -20.66 6.36 -14.70
CA ASN A 86 -20.68 6.39 -16.16
C ASN A 86 -20.37 4.99 -16.71
N PRO A 87 -21.40 4.21 -17.09
CA PRO A 87 -21.22 2.84 -17.57
C PRO A 87 -20.74 2.73 -19.02
N GLN A 88 -20.55 3.83 -19.72
CA GLN A 88 -20.13 3.82 -21.14
C GLN A 88 -18.62 4.00 -21.29
N VAL A 89 -18.00 4.90 -20.51
CA VAL A 89 -16.59 5.26 -20.62
C VAL A 89 -15.95 5.38 -19.25
N LEU A 90 -14.82 4.68 -19.05
CA LEU A 90 -13.97 4.79 -17.87
C LEU A 90 -12.80 5.73 -18.18
N GLU A 91 -12.88 6.95 -17.66
CA GLU A 91 -11.79 7.92 -17.77
C GLU A 91 -10.70 7.65 -16.75
N LEU A 92 -9.44 7.53 -17.25
CA LEU A 92 -8.23 7.22 -16.50
C LEU A 92 -7.26 8.39 -16.56
N PHE A 93 -6.78 8.87 -15.42
CA PHE A 93 -5.91 10.04 -15.35
C PHE A 93 -4.44 9.75 -15.70
N SER A 94 -4.03 8.48 -15.79
CA SER A 94 -2.69 8.08 -16.25
C SER A 94 -2.77 7.37 -17.60
N ASP A 95 -1.60 7.10 -18.18
CA ASP A 95 -1.47 6.27 -19.39
C ASP A 95 -1.57 4.75 -19.12
N GLY A 96 -1.79 4.35 -17.87
CA GLY A 96 -1.88 2.96 -17.45
C GLY A 96 -0.54 2.29 -17.13
N THR A 97 0.60 2.93 -17.43
CA THR A 97 1.94 2.34 -17.25
C THR A 97 2.50 2.35 -15.82
N PRO A 98 2.09 3.25 -14.89
CA PRO A 98 2.60 3.22 -13.52
C PRO A 98 2.47 1.84 -12.88
N LYS A 99 3.50 1.43 -12.14
CA LYS A 99 3.56 0.09 -11.52
C LYS A 99 3.33 0.18 -10.01
N LYS A 100 2.48 -0.69 -9.51
CA LYS A 100 2.12 -0.73 -8.10
C LYS A 100 2.29 -2.14 -7.54
N SER A 101 2.67 -2.22 -6.27
CA SER A 101 2.58 -3.43 -5.45
C SER A 101 1.54 -3.21 -4.36
N SER A 102 0.83 -4.27 -3.99
CA SER A 102 -0.14 -4.23 -2.88
C SER A 102 -0.14 -5.55 -2.13
N VAL A 103 -0.51 -5.49 -0.86
CA VAL A 103 -0.59 -6.66 0.02
C VAL A 103 -2.04 -6.91 0.40
N TYR A 104 -2.46 -8.17 0.39
CA TYR A 104 -3.75 -8.55 0.92
C TYR A 104 -3.81 -8.26 2.43
N VAL A 105 -4.88 -7.60 2.87
CA VAL A 105 -4.97 -7.04 4.23
C VAL A 105 -4.70 -8.06 5.34
N LYS A 106 -5.17 -9.30 5.20
CA LYS A 106 -4.92 -10.35 6.22
C LYS A 106 -3.45 -10.79 6.23
N ASP A 107 -2.76 -10.74 5.10
CA ASP A 107 -1.32 -11.01 5.02
C ASP A 107 -0.52 -9.88 5.67
N GLY A 108 -0.93 -8.62 5.47
CA GLY A 108 -0.35 -7.48 6.14
C GLY A 108 -0.52 -7.52 7.66
N VAL A 109 -1.71 -7.88 8.14
CA VAL A 109 -1.95 -8.06 9.59
C VAL A 109 -1.08 -9.19 10.17
N ARG A 110 -0.94 -10.31 9.46
CA ARG A 110 -0.03 -11.40 9.88
C ARG A 110 1.43 -10.93 9.92
N ALA A 111 1.85 -10.07 8.98
CA ALA A 111 3.19 -9.47 8.97
C ALA A 111 3.43 -8.64 10.24
N ILE A 112 2.49 -7.76 10.60
CA ILE A 112 2.57 -6.92 11.80
C ILE A 112 2.80 -7.78 13.04
N PHE A 113 1.96 -8.79 13.27
CA PHE A 113 2.10 -9.68 14.43
C PHE A 113 3.41 -10.48 14.37
N LYS A 114 3.82 -10.96 13.20
CA LYS A 114 5.08 -11.67 13.04
C LYS A 114 6.27 -10.80 13.45
N ILE A 115 6.30 -9.55 13.01
CA ILE A 115 7.36 -8.59 13.36
C ILE A 115 7.38 -8.34 14.87
N ILE A 116 6.22 -8.03 15.47
CA ILE A 116 6.12 -7.73 16.90
C ILE A 116 6.60 -8.89 17.78
N HIS A 117 6.31 -10.13 17.38
CA HIS A 117 6.70 -11.31 18.15
C HIS A 117 8.13 -11.80 17.88
N SER A 118 8.73 -11.41 16.77
CA SER A 118 10.05 -11.94 16.35
C SER A 118 11.18 -10.90 16.38
N SER A 119 10.89 -9.64 16.72
CA SER A 119 11.88 -8.55 16.74
C SER A 119 11.94 -7.92 18.12
N SER A 120 13.19 -7.69 18.63
CA SER A 120 13.43 -7.19 19.98
C SER A 120 14.31 -5.94 20.02
N ASP A 121 14.78 -5.46 18.88
CA ASP A 121 15.59 -4.25 18.81
C ASP A 121 14.82 -3.03 19.33
N PRO A 122 15.49 -1.99 19.83
CA PRO A 122 14.83 -0.76 20.23
C PRO A 122 14.01 -0.14 19.08
N ILE A 123 14.53 -0.20 17.84
CA ILE A 123 13.85 0.32 16.64
C ILE A 123 13.76 -0.78 15.59
N ASN A 124 12.56 -1.18 15.26
CA ASN A 124 12.22 -2.23 14.32
C ASN A 124 11.48 -1.64 13.13
N ILE A 125 12.18 -1.44 12.01
CA ILE A 125 11.60 -0.90 10.78
C ILE A 125 11.49 -2.02 9.76
N TYR A 126 10.31 -2.19 9.17
CA TYR A 126 10.04 -3.21 8.17
C TYR A 126 9.18 -2.68 7.05
N ASN A 127 9.59 -2.96 5.83
CA ASN A 127 8.74 -2.87 4.66
C ASN A 127 7.74 -4.03 4.68
N ILE A 128 6.47 -3.73 4.48
CA ILE A 128 5.42 -4.75 4.30
C ILE A 128 4.87 -4.61 2.88
N ALA A 129 5.35 -5.49 2.00
CA ALA A 129 5.07 -5.47 0.58
C ALA A 129 4.90 -6.89 0.02
N HIS A 130 4.32 -7.00 -1.15
CA HIS A 130 4.27 -8.21 -1.96
C HIS A 130 5.35 -8.16 -3.05
N ASP A 131 5.79 -9.33 -3.54
CA ASP A 131 6.72 -9.39 -4.66
C ASP A 131 6.05 -9.10 -6.00
N ASP A 132 4.73 -9.32 -6.08
CA ASP A 132 3.97 -9.04 -7.30
C ASP A 132 3.88 -7.53 -7.54
N VAL A 133 4.13 -7.15 -8.78
CA VAL A 133 3.98 -5.78 -9.28
C VAL A 133 3.08 -5.84 -10.51
N LEU A 134 2.04 -5.02 -10.52
CA LEU A 134 1.12 -4.87 -11.65
C LEU A 134 1.14 -3.42 -12.14
N THR A 135 0.96 -3.24 -13.44
CA THR A 135 0.67 -1.92 -14.01
C THR A 135 -0.74 -1.48 -13.59
N VAL A 136 -0.99 -0.19 -13.63
CA VAL A 136 -2.33 0.36 -13.38
C VAL A 136 -3.34 -0.24 -14.36
N ASP A 137 -2.93 -0.46 -15.61
CA ASP A 137 -3.79 -1.06 -16.64
C ASP A 137 -4.14 -2.52 -16.32
N GLU A 138 -3.16 -3.34 -15.92
CA GLU A 138 -3.40 -4.73 -15.48
C GLU A 138 -4.31 -4.81 -14.25
N ILE A 139 -4.20 -3.86 -13.32
CA ILE A 139 -5.08 -3.74 -12.15
C ILE A 139 -6.51 -3.47 -12.62
N ILE A 140 -6.69 -2.48 -13.51
CA ILE A 140 -8.00 -2.10 -14.05
C ILE A 140 -8.62 -3.25 -14.83
N ASP A 141 -7.88 -3.91 -15.71
CA ASP A 141 -8.37 -5.06 -16.47
C ASP A 141 -8.82 -6.20 -15.54
N THR A 142 -8.06 -6.47 -14.49
CA THR A 142 -8.45 -7.45 -13.48
C THR A 142 -9.76 -7.04 -12.76
N ILE A 143 -9.94 -5.77 -12.43
CA ILE A 143 -11.17 -5.26 -11.79
C ILE A 143 -12.36 -5.45 -12.73
N LEU A 144 -12.23 -5.04 -13.99
CA LEU A 144 -13.28 -5.12 -14.99
C LEU A 144 -13.67 -6.57 -15.32
N GLU A 145 -12.67 -7.45 -15.47
CA GLU A 145 -12.85 -8.89 -15.67
C GLU A 145 -13.67 -9.51 -14.52
N VAL A 146 -13.22 -9.30 -13.28
CA VAL A 146 -13.90 -9.88 -12.10
C VAL A 146 -15.29 -9.30 -11.88
N ALA A 147 -15.47 -8.02 -12.15
CA ALA A 147 -16.77 -7.37 -12.04
C ALA A 147 -17.70 -7.72 -13.20
N ASN A 148 -17.22 -8.43 -14.23
CA ASN A 148 -17.93 -8.73 -15.48
C ASN A 148 -18.45 -7.47 -16.18
N ILE A 149 -17.59 -6.44 -16.27
CA ILE A 149 -17.89 -5.15 -16.87
C ILE A 149 -17.14 -5.02 -18.21
N LYS A 150 -17.88 -4.66 -19.26
CA LYS A 150 -17.33 -4.27 -20.56
C LYS A 150 -17.52 -2.78 -20.73
N ILE A 151 -16.43 -2.02 -20.79
CA ILE A 151 -16.44 -0.56 -20.87
C ILE A 151 -15.25 -0.07 -21.69
N GLU A 152 -15.42 1.00 -22.43
CA GLU A 152 -14.34 1.67 -23.11
C GLU A 152 -13.42 2.36 -22.09
N LYS A 153 -12.11 2.11 -22.18
CA LYS A 153 -11.07 2.82 -21.40
C LYS A 153 -10.60 4.05 -22.18
N LYS A 154 -10.71 5.23 -21.58
CA LYS A 154 -10.22 6.48 -22.15
C LYS A 154 -9.10 7.04 -21.27
N TYR A 155 -7.87 6.98 -21.77
CA TYR A 155 -6.71 7.55 -21.11
C TYR A 155 -6.65 9.05 -21.37
N LEU A 156 -6.62 9.85 -20.28
CA LEU A 156 -6.54 11.31 -20.39
C LEU A 156 -5.10 11.80 -20.47
N GLY A 157 -4.13 10.88 -20.37
CA GLY A 157 -2.71 11.14 -20.41
C GLY A 157 -2.13 11.47 -19.03
N GLY A 158 -0.80 11.63 -19.00
CA GLY A 158 -0.03 11.86 -17.78
C GLY A 158 0.63 10.58 -17.27
N ASP A 159 1.78 10.77 -16.65
CA ASP A 159 2.59 9.72 -16.05
C ASP A 159 2.18 9.39 -14.61
N LYS A 160 1.25 10.16 -14.03
CA LYS A 160 0.79 10.03 -12.64
C LYS A 160 -0.74 10.09 -12.55
N GLY A 161 -1.31 9.30 -11.64
CA GLY A 161 -2.74 9.30 -11.36
C GLY A 161 -3.19 10.57 -10.63
N TRP A 162 -2.32 11.18 -9.82
CA TRP A 162 -2.55 12.44 -9.10
C TRP A 162 -1.23 13.09 -8.68
N LYS A 163 -1.26 14.38 -8.32
CA LYS A 163 -0.07 15.13 -7.88
C LYS A 163 0.49 14.54 -6.57
N GLY A 164 1.72 14.01 -6.61
CA GLY A 164 2.35 13.34 -5.47
C GLY A 164 2.18 11.81 -5.45
N ASP A 165 1.58 11.23 -6.51
CA ASP A 165 1.61 9.78 -6.73
C ASP A 165 3.02 9.35 -7.19
N ASN A 166 3.44 8.16 -6.77
CA ASN A 166 4.71 7.57 -7.17
C ASN A 166 4.50 6.65 -8.37
N ASN A 167 5.30 6.80 -9.42
CA ASN A 167 5.15 6.01 -10.65
C ASN A 167 5.46 4.54 -10.43
N PHE A 168 6.43 4.24 -9.57
CA PHE A 168 6.81 2.87 -9.27
C PHE A 168 6.95 2.66 -7.76
N VAL A 169 6.13 1.75 -7.20
CA VAL A 169 6.19 1.36 -5.78
C VAL A 169 6.49 -0.13 -5.71
N TYR A 170 7.74 -0.45 -5.37
CA TYR A 170 8.21 -1.82 -5.16
C TYR A 170 9.24 -1.85 -4.04
N LEU A 171 8.85 -2.37 -2.87
CA LEU A 171 9.68 -2.38 -1.67
C LEU A 171 10.39 -3.73 -1.49
N ASP A 172 11.61 -3.69 -0.98
CA ASP A 172 12.30 -4.91 -0.53
C ASP A 172 11.66 -5.42 0.76
N ASN A 173 11.23 -6.67 0.76
CA ASN A 173 10.61 -7.36 1.90
C ASN A 173 11.47 -8.52 2.43
N LYS A 174 12.74 -8.62 2.02
CA LYS A 174 13.66 -9.68 2.44
C LYS A 174 13.81 -9.72 3.95
N LYS A 175 13.92 -8.57 4.62
CA LYS A 175 14.00 -8.48 6.06
C LYS A 175 12.82 -9.15 6.75
N LEU A 176 11.63 -8.93 6.26
CA LEU A 176 10.40 -9.56 6.76
C LEU A 176 10.35 -11.06 6.45
N LYS A 177 10.76 -11.47 5.25
CA LYS A 177 10.86 -12.87 4.85
C LYS A 177 11.84 -13.65 5.72
N ASN A 178 12.95 -13.04 6.12
CA ASN A 178 13.94 -13.64 7.03
C ASN A 178 13.35 -13.96 8.42
N LEU A 179 12.26 -13.30 8.81
CA LEU A 179 11.48 -13.69 10.00
C LEU A 179 10.57 -14.91 9.76
N GLY A 180 10.53 -15.46 8.54
CA GLY A 180 9.67 -16.58 8.15
C GLY A 180 8.24 -16.15 7.76
N TRP A 181 8.03 -14.89 7.40
CA TRP A 181 6.76 -14.43 6.83
C TRP A 181 6.78 -14.56 5.30
N GLN A 182 5.64 -14.96 4.75
CA GLN A 182 5.38 -14.91 3.31
C GLN A 182 3.93 -14.55 3.05
N PRO A 183 3.64 -13.78 1.98
CA PRO A 183 2.27 -13.53 1.56
C PRO A 183 1.63 -14.86 1.09
N LYS A 184 0.34 -15.05 1.39
CA LYS A 184 -0.42 -16.25 0.99
C LYS A 184 -1.33 -15.98 -0.21
N ILE A 185 -1.66 -14.73 -0.45
CA ILE A 185 -2.59 -14.29 -1.50
C ILE A 185 -1.83 -13.39 -2.46
N SER A 186 -1.85 -13.72 -3.75
CA SER A 186 -1.28 -12.89 -4.80
C SER A 186 -1.95 -11.52 -4.87
N PHE A 187 -1.29 -10.52 -5.44
CA PHE A 187 -1.91 -9.20 -5.61
C PHE A 187 -3.17 -9.31 -6.48
N LYS A 188 -3.13 -10.09 -7.56
CA LYS A 188 -4.29 -10.31 -8.44
C LYS A 188 -5.47 -10.96 -7.70
N ASP A 189 -5.23 -11.96 -6.85
CA ASP A 189 -6.28 -12.57 -6.05
C ASP A 189 -6.79 -11.64 -4.94
N GLY A 190 -5.94 -10.78 -4.41
CA GLY A 190 -6.34 -9.68 -3.52
C GLY A 190 -7.32 -8.72 -4.17
N ILE A 191 -7.08 -8.34 -5.45
CA ILE A 191 -8.03 -7.53 -6.25
C ILE A 191 -9.36 -8.27 -6.39
N LYS A 192 -9.36 -9.55 -6.78
CA LYS A 192 -10.57 -10.35 -6.92
C LYS A 192 -11.41 -10.36 -5.66
N LYS A 193 -10.77 -10.62 -4.50
CA LYS A 193 -11.45 -10.61 -3.19
C LYS A 193 -12.03 -9.25 -2.84
N THR A 194 -11.33 -8.17 -3.18
CA THR A 194 -11.79 -6.79 -2.95
C THR A 194 -13.01 -6.47 -3.79
N VAL A 195 -12.96 -6.79 -5.09
CA VAL A 195 -14.09 -6.57 -6.01
C VAL A 195 -15.33 -7.35 -5.56
N ALA A 196 -15.17 -8.65 -5.26
CA ALA A 196 -16.27 -9.48 -4.78
C ALA A 196 -16.91 -8.89 -3.52
N TYR A 197 -16.09 -8.48 -2.53
CA TYR A 197 -16.59 -7.83 -1.33
C TYR A 197 -17.36 -6.55 -1.61
N LEU A 198 -16.89 -5.70 -2.52
CA LEU A 198 -17.58 -4.46 -2.87
C LEU A 198 -18.88 -4.70 -3.62
N GLN A 199 -18.96 -5.74 -4.46
CA GLN A 199 -20.19 -6.16 -5.13
C GLN A 199 -21.23 -6.71 -4.15
N GLU A 200 -20.82 -7.45 -3.12
CA GLU A 200 -21.69 -7.92 -2.04
C GLU A 200 -22.14 -6.78 -1.10
N ASN A 201 -21.40 -5.65 -1.09
CA ASN A 201 -21.67 -4.49 -0.25
C ASN A 201 -21.87 -3.20 -1.05
N PRO A 202 -22.83 -3.12 -1.99
CA PRO A 202 -22.94 -2.01 -2.94
C PRO A 202 -23.23 -0.66 -2.28
N LYS A 203 -23.70 -0.63 -1.04
CA LYS A 203 -23.91 0.59 -0.26
C LYS A 203 -22.60 1.37 -0.02
N LEU A 204 -21.44 0.68 -0.02
CA LEU A 204 -20.12 1.30 0.15
C LEU A 204 -19.72 2.12 -1.08
N LEU A 205 -20.26 1.79 -2.26
CA LEU A 205 -19.94 2.44 -3.54
C LEU A 205 -20.86 3.66 -3.87
N ARG A 206 -21.80 3.96 -3.02
CA ARG A 206 -22.73 5.11 -3.17
C ARG A 206 -22.14 6.42 -2.70
#